data_3de2bd6b46c76485f28f292d0a363cab
#
_entry.id   3de2bd6b46c76485f28f292d0a363cab
#
_cell.length_a   1.000
_cell.length_b   1.000
_cell.length_c   1.000
_cell.angle_alpha   90.00
_cell.angle_beta   90.00
_cell.angle_gamma   90.00
#
_symmetry.space_group_name_H-M   'P 1'
#
loop_
_entity.id
_entity.type
_entity.pdbx_description
1 polymer ?
#
loop_
_entity_poly.entity_id
_entity_poly.type
_entity_poly.pdbx_seq_one_letter_code
_entity_poly.pdbx_strand_id
1 'polypeptide(L)'
;ADLGGLAAPIEFADGFVAPGLLPDRGWLRQAVLDNLGLVAEVPLRPQARALFCPHAEGNIVLSDDIVHTQNSIAQHSTGDAGRYKRYREFTERQKQFLAPIFNEIPPSLGEDAALGDLWSLFSTALSLRRMGHDDMFALLRTLPMCLRDFLGDWFETPTLEAGLALPALLGSFVGPWAPSTSSLLLLGEAVKEKEIDGSV
;
A
#
# COMPACT_ATOMS: atom_id res chain seq x y z
N ALA A 1 4.07 1.04 -29.39
CA ALA A 1 4.01 1.17 -27.93
C ALA A 1 4.45 -0.15 -27.35
N ASP A 2 5.45 -0.16 -26.52
CA ASP A 2 5.95 -1.38 -25.91
C ASP A 2 4.98 -1.87 -24.85
N LEU A 3 4.78 -3.19 -24.77
CA LEU A 3 3.93 -3.81 -23.76
C LEU A 3 4.59 -3.72 -22.38
N GLY A 4 3.83 -3.43 -21.35
CA GLY A 4 4.28 -3.48 -19.96
C GLY A 4 4.26 -2.13 -19.21
N GLY A 5 4.19 -1.00 -19.90
CA GLY A 5 4.15 0.33 -19.25
C GLY A 5 5.29 0.52 -18.25
N LEU A 6 4.99 0.90 -17.01
CA LEU A 6 5.99 1.09 -15.94
C LEU A 6 6.65 -0.22 -15.46
N ALA A 7 6.05 -1.36 -15.77
CA ALA A 7 6.61 -2.68 -15.46
C ALA A 7 7.47 -3.24 -16.60
N ALA A 8 7.52 -2.56 -17.76
CA ALA A 8 8.34 -3.00 -18.87
C ALA A 8 9.82 -2.96 -18.50
N PRO A 9 10.59 -4.01 -18.85
CA PRO A 9 12.04 -3.98 -18.67
C PRO A 9 12.66 -2.89 -19.54
N ILE A 10 13.69 -2.24 -19.00
CA ILE A 10 14.42 -1.17 -19.69
C ILE A 10 15.82 -1.70 -20.07
N GLU A 11 16.08 -1.83 -21.34
CA GLU A 11 17.44 -2.09 -21.81
C GLU A 11 18.21 -0.77 -21.83
N PHE A 12 19.23 -0.66 -20.99
CA PHE A 12 20.03 0.55 -20.83
C PHE A 12 21.43 0.45 -21.49
N ALA A 13 21.81 -0.77 -21.89
CA ALA A 13 22.99 -1.07 -22.70
C ALA A 13 22.77 -2.42 -23.37
N ASP A 14 23.47 -2.69 -24.49
CA ASP A 14 23.36 -3.93 -25.26
C ASP A 14 23.46 -5.17 -24.35
N GLY A 15 22.36 -5.91 -24.23
CA GLY A 15 22.26 -7.12 -23.40
C GLY A 15 22.10 -6.87 -21.90
N PHE A 16 22.05 -5.60 -21.44
CA PHE A 16 21.83 -5.26 -20.03
C PHE A 16 20.44 -4.70 -19.81
N VAL A 17 19.61 -5.45 -19.12
CA VAL A 17 18.21 -5.14 -18.88
C VAL A 17 17.98 -4.87 -17.40
N ALA A 18 17.44 -3.71 -17.07
CA ALA A 18 16.92 -3.41 -15.76
C ALA A 18 15.43 -3.76 -15.66
N PRO A 19 14.95 -4.23 -14.50
CA PRO A 19 13.52 -4.37 -14.28
C PRO A 19 12.85 -2.99 -14.40
N GLY A 20 11.56 -2.97 -14.77
CA GLY A 20 10.78 -1.75 -14.81
C GLY A 20 10.65 -1.07 -13.44
N LEU A 21 10.02 0.12 -13.41
CA LEU A 21 9.82 0.89 -12.19
C LEU A 21 8.87 0.21 -11.18
N LEU A 22 8.10 -0.79 -11.64
CA LEU A 22 7.24 -1.62 -10.79
C LEU A 22 7.73 -3.07 -10.82
N PRO A 23 8.79 -3.39 -10.08
CA PRO A 23 9.35 -4.74 -10.05
C PRO A 23 8.46 -5.72 -9.28
N ASP A 24 7.59 -5.21 -8.41
CA ASP A 24 6.70 -6.00 -7.56
C ASP A 24 5.31 -6.16 -8.21
N ARG A 25 4.85 -7.40 -8.32
CA ARG A 25 3.53 -7.75 -8.84
C ARG A 25 2.39 -7.57 -7.80
N GLY A 26 2.67 -7.03 -6.63
CA GLY A 26 1.68 -6.83 -5.58
C GLY A 26 0.47 -5.97 -5.97
N TRP A 27 0.55 -5.30 -7.14
CA TRP A 27 -0.53 -4.53 -7.75
C TRP A 27 -1.36 -5.31 -8.78
N LEU A 28 -0.93 -6.53 -9.16
CA LEU A 28 -1.68 -7.36 -10.08
C LEU A 28 -2.79 -8.09 -9.32
N ARG A 29 -4.02 -7.67 -9.56
CA ARG A 29 -5.19 -8.21 -8.87
C ARG A 29 -5.53 -9.60 -9.37
N GLN A 30 -5.86 -10.49 -8.42
CA GLN A 30 -6.32 -11.84 -8.75
C GLN A 30 -7.53 -11.81 -9.69
N ALA A 31 -8.49 -10.91 -9.47
CA ALA A 31 -9.65 -10.74 -10.33
C ALA A 31 -9.30 -10.46 -11.81
N VAL A 32 -8.18 -9.78 -12.08
CA VAL A 32 -7.69 -9.55 -13.46
C VAL A 32 -7.18 -10.85 -14.07
N LEU A 33 -6.42 -11.64 -13.29
CA LEU A 33 -5.92 -12.95 -13.74
C LEU A 33 -7.07 -13.92 -14.01
N ASP A 34 -8.08 -13.94 -13.13
CA ASP A 34 -9.28 -14.77 -13.26
C ASP A 34 -10.06 -14.42 -14.52
N ASN A 35 -10.31 -13.13 -14.73
CA ASN A 35 -11.04 -12.64 -15.91
C ASN A 35 -10.32 -12.90 -17.23
N LEU A 36 -9.00 -12.94 -17.21
CA LEU A 36 -8.17 -13.22 -18.37
C LEU A 36 -7.90 -14.74 -18.55
N GLY A 37 -8.29 -15.59 -17.60
CA GLY A 37 -8.03 -17.03 -17.61
C GLY A 37 -6.54 -17.38 -17.43
N LEU A 38 -5.73 -16.48 -16.86
CA LEU A 38 -4.27 -16.62 -16.77
C LEU A 38 -3.77 -17.24 -15.46
N VAL A 39 -4.66 -17.57 -14.52
CA VAL A 39 -4.28 -18.08 -13.19
C VAL A 39 -3.38 -19.32 -13.25
N ALA A 40 -3.67 -20.25 -14.19
CA ALA A 40 -2.88 -21.47 -14.36
C ALA A 40 -1.57 -21.25 -15.15
N GLU A 41 -1.49 -20.18 -15.93
CA GLU A 41 -0.37 -19.91 -16.84
C GLU A 41 0.72 -19.04 -16.20
N VAL A 42 0.37 -18.27 -15.15
CA VAL A 42 1.29 -17.37 -14.45
C VAL A 42 1.57 -17.91 -13.04
N PRO A 43 2.65 -18.70 -12.85
CA PRO A 43 3.00 -19.20 -11.54
C PRO A 43 3.41 -18.02 -10.63
N LEU A 44 2.54 -17.67 -9.71
CA LEU A 44 2.85 -16.71 -8.65
C LEU A 44 3.62 -17.44 -7.55
N ARG A 45 4.80 -16.94 -7.23
CA ARG A 45 5.57 -17.44 -6.07
C ARG A 45 5.38 -16.47 -4.93
N PRO A 46 4.87 -16.92 -3.78
CA PRO A 46 4.85 -16.09 -2.59
C PRO A 46 6.31 -15.72 -2.24
N GLN A 47 6.59 -14.45 -2.14
CA GLN A 47 7.89 -13.95 -1.74
C GLN A 47 7.73 -13.18 -0.44
N ALA A 48 8.41 -13.61 0.61
CA ALA A 48 8.49 -12.86 1.85
C ALA A 48 9.00 -11.45 1.54
N ARG A 49 8.19 -10.46 1.90
CA ARG A 49 8.54 -9.04 1.66
C ARG A 49 9.42 -8.57 2.80
N ALA A 50 10.60 -8.14 2.47
CA ALA A 50 11.49 -7.47 3.41
C ALA A 50 12.08 -6.25 2.71
N LEU A 51 11.93 -5.09 3.34
CA LEU A 51 12.58 -3.86 2.93
C LEU A 51 13.77 -3.62 3.86
N PHE A 52 14.93 -3.55 3.29
CA PHE A 52 16.15 -3.25 4.01
C PHE A 52 16.44 -1.75 3.93
N CYS A 53 16.43 -1.08 5.08
CA CYS A 53 16.70 0.35 5.20
C CYS A 53 18.09 0.52 5.83
N PRO A 54 19.14 0.88 5.06
CA PRO A 54 20.46 1.09 5.59
C PRO A 54 20.49 2.33 6.49
N HIS A 55 21.18 2.24 7.62
CA HIS A 55 21.41 3.34 8.55
C HIS A 55 22.87 3.35 9.00
N ALA A 56 23.39 4.51 9.40
CA ALA A 56 24.81 4.64 9.80
C ALA A 56 25.19 3.77 11.02
N GLU A 57 24.25 3.55 11.92
CA GLU A 57 24.45 2.82 13.18
C GLU A 57 23.79 1.41 13.15
N GLY A 58 23.59 0.86 11.95
CA GLY A 58 22.95 -0.43 11.76
C GLY A 58 21.90 -0.39 10.66
N ASN A 59 20.98 -1.36 10.65
CA ASN A 59 19.98 -1.46 9.58
C ASN A 59 18.59 -1.64 10.19
N ILE A 60 17.58 -1.08 9.54
CA ILE A 60 16.17 -1.38 9.87
C ILE A 60 15.65 -2.33 8.79
N VAL A 61 15.13 -3.47 9.22
CA VAL A 61 14.48 -4.45 8.34
C VAL A 61 12.97 -4.40 8.60
N LEU A 62 12.21 -4.00 7.59
CA LEU A 62 10.75 -4.01 7.59
C LEU A 62 10.29 -5.27 6.87
N SER A 63 9.57 -6.14 7.55
CA SER A 63 9.04 -7.39 7.01
C SER A 63 7.56 -7.55 7.35
N ASP A 64 6.92 -8.58 6.79
CA ASP A 64 5.53 -8.90 7.11
C ASP A 64 5.38 -9.41 8.56
N ASP A 65 6.45 -9.96 9.14
CA ASP A 65 6.49 -10.31 10.57
C ASP A 65 6.64 -9.04 11.43
N ILE A 66 5.57 -8.71 12.16
CA ILE A 66 5.51 -7.54 13.03
C ILE A 66 6.55 -7.62 14.16
N VAL A 67 6.74 -8.81 14.75
CA VAL A 67 7.67 -8.99 15.87
C VAL A 67 9.11 -8.83 15.41
N HIS A 68 9.45 -9.43 14.28
CA HIS A 68 10.77 -9.28 13.68
C HIS A 68 11.07 -7.81 13.33
N THR A 69 10.10 -7.11 12.74
CA THR A 69 10.20 -5.69 12.41
C THR A 69 10.35 -4.83 13.67
N GLN A 70 9.54 -5.05 14.71
CA GLN A 70 9.66 -4.33 15.97
C GLN A 70 11.03 -4.51 16.63
N ASN A 71 11.58 -5.74 16.63
CA ASN A 71 12.91 -6.01 17.17
C ASN A 71 14.00 -5.28 16.38
N SER A 72 13.86 -5.18 15.06
CA SER A 72 14.77 -4.40 14.21
C SER A 72 14.70 -2.91 14.52
N ILE A 73 13.49 -2.34 14.65
CA ILE A 73 13.29 -0.92 15.00
C ILE A 73 13.82 -0.63 16.42
N ALA A 74 13.63 -1.55 17.36
CA ALA A 74 14.02 -1.37 18.76
C ALA A 74 15.55 -1.18 18.94
N GLN A 75 16.35 -1.64 18.00
CA GLN A 75 17.81 -1.42 18.00
C GLN A 75 18.16 0.07 17.80
N HIS A 76 17.24 0.88 17.24
CA HIS A 76 17.43 2.29 16.97
C HIS A 76 16.53 3.17 17.84
N SER A 77 15.26 2.76 18.05
CA SER A 77 14.28 3.49 18.85
C SER A 77 13.28 2.53 19.50
N THR A 78 13.35 2.41 20.82
CA THR A 78 12.36 1.64 21.60
C THR A 78 10.98 2.29 21.57
N GLY A 79 10.92 3.63 21.46
CA GLY A 79 9.68 4.39 21.33
C GLY A 79 8.95 4.07 20.04
N ASP A 80 9.66 4.08 18.91
CA ASP A 80 9.09 3.77 17.60
C ASP A 80 8.70 2.29 17.46
N ALA A 81 9.50 1.39 18.03
CA ALA A 81 9.15 -0.03 18.09
C ALA A 81 7.83 -0.27 18.82
N GLY A 82 7.61 0.44 19.94
CA GLY A 82 6.34 0.38 20.68
C GLY A 82 5.14 0.94 19.91
N ARG A 83 5.37 1.97 19.08
CA ARG A 83 4.32 2.61 18.25
C ARG A 83 4.02 1.80 16.98
N TYR A 84 4.98 1.01 16.47
CA TYR A 84 4.86 0.30 15.20
C TYR A 84 3.66 -0.64 15.14
N LYS A 85 3.39 -1.40 16.20
CA LYS A 85 2.22 -2.30 16.27
C LYS A 85 0.91 -1.52 16.10
N ARG A 86 0.76 -0.39 16.81
CA ARG A 86 -0.44 0.46 16.73
C ARG A 86 -0.60 1.08 15.35
N TYR A 87 0.50 1.48 14.72
CA TYR A 87 0.52 1.94 13.33
C TYR A 87 0.03 0.85 12.37
N ARG A 88 0.52 -0.39 12.50
CA ARG A 88 0.06 -1.52 11.68
C ARG A 88 -1.41 -1.86 11.90
N GLU A 89 -1.89 -1.82 13.13
CA GLU A 89 -3.31 -2.00 13.44
C GLU A 89 -4.16 -0.88 12.82
N PHE A 90 -3.69 0.36 12.85
CA PHE A 90 -4.36 1.47 12.19
C PHE A 90 -4.43 1.26 10.68
N THR A 91 -3.30 1.01 10.01
CA THR A 91 -3.26 0.81 8.55
C THR A 91 -4.13 -0.37 8.12
N GLU A 92 -4.17 -1.45 8.89
CA GLU A 92 -5.01 -2.60 8.59
C GLU A 92 -6.52 -2.29 8.70
N ARG A 93 -6.94 -1.50 9.70
CA ARG A 93 -8.35 -1.04 9.77
C ARG A 93 -8.73 -0.15 8.58
N GLN A 94 -7.84 0.76 8.17
CA GLN A 94 -8.07 1.59 6.98
C GLN A 94 -8.13 0.75 5.70
N LYS A 95 -7.26 -0.25 5.57
CA LYS A 95 -7.26 -1.21 4.48
C LYS A 95 -8.59 -1.96 4.36
N GLN A 96 -9.15 -2.44 5.46
CA GLN A 96 -10.42 -3.17 5.46
C GLN A 96 -11.57 -2.33 4.88
N PHE A 97 -11.53 -1.03 5.08
CA PHE A 97 -12.51 -0.11 4.47
C PHE A 97 -12.19 0.20 3.00
N LEU A 98 -10.92 0.49 2.68
CA LEU A 98 -10.53 0.96 1.35
C LEU A 98 -10.49 -0.16 0.30
N ALA A 99 -10.09 -1.39 0.67
CA ALA A 99 -9.90 -2.47 -0.27
C ALA A 99 -11.18 -2.85 -1.06
N PRO A 100 -12.37 -2.93 -0.47
CA PRO A 100 -13.61 -3.16 -1.22
C PRO A 100 -13.88 -2.07 -2.26
N ILE A 101 -13.67 -0.79 -1.90
CA ILE A 101 -13.90 0.36 -2.79
C ILE A 101 -13.04 0.27 -4.05
N PHE A 102 -11.78 -0.20 -3.89
CA PHE A 102 -10.86 -0.37 -5.03
C PHE A 102 -11.20 -1.56 -5.93
N ASN A 103 -11.96 -2.52 -5.43
CA ASN A 103 -12.35 -3.70 -6.18
C ASN A 103 -13.68 -3.54 -6.92
N GLU A 104 -14.41 -2.47 -6.64
CA GLU A 104 -15.67 -2.16 -7.31
C GLU A 104 -15.46 -1.23 -8.51
N ILE A 105 -16.39 -1.32 -9.48
CA ILE A 105 -16.46 -0.35 -10.57
C ILE A 105 -16.96 0.97 -9.96
N PRO A 106 -16.26 2.10 -10.19
CA PRO A 106 -16.72 3.38 -9.67
C PRO A 106 -18.13 3.70 -10.13
N PRO A 107 -19.04 4.10 -9.21
CA PRO A 107 -20.39 4.48 -9.57
C PRO A 107 -20.41 5.75 -10.47
N SER A 108 -21.33 5.80 -11.42
CA SER A 108 -21.54 6.98 -12.22
C SER A 108 -22.15 8.10 -11.36
N LEU A 109 -21.60 9.32 -11.46
CA LEU A 109 -22.10 10.52 -10.77
C LEU A 109 -22.79 11.50 -11.73
N GLY A 110 -22.97 11.11 -13.01
CA GLY A 110 -23.58 11.94 -14.04
C GLY A 110 -25.11 11.86 -14.07
N GLU A 111 -25.69 12.52 -15.09
CA GLU A 111 -27.14 12.49 -15.34
C GLU A 111 -27.65 11.07 -15.66
N ASP A 112 -26.77 10.19 -16.10
CA ASP A 112 -27.06 8.78 -16.42
C ASP A 112 -26.86 7.82 -15.22
N ALA A 113 -26.76 8.36 -13.99
CA ALA A 113 -26.57 7.53 -12.79
C ALA A 113 -27.74 6.56 -12.60
N ALA A 114 -27.44 5.26 -12.57
CA ALA A 114 -28.44 4.24 -12.30
C ALA A 114 -28.76 4.14 -10.79
N LEU A 115 -29.89 3.55 -10.44
CA LEU A 115 -30.25 3.28 -9.03
C LEU A 115 -29.20 2.42 -8.32
N GLY A 116 -28.49 1.55 -9.07
CA GLY A 116 -27.37 0.75 -8.57
C GLY A 116 -26.18 1.61 -8.12
N ASP A 117 -25.88 2.70 -8.84
CA ASP A 117 -24.79 3.62 -8.51
C ASP A 117 -25.09 4.36 -7.20
N LEU A 118 -26.34 4.80 -7.02
CA LEU A 118 -26.79 5.44 -5.77
C LEU A 118 -26.72 4.47 -4.59
N TRP A 119 -27.06 3.21 -4.82
CA TRP A 119 -26.96 2.17 -3.80
C TRP A 119 -25.49 1.89 -3.43
N SER A 120 -24.58 1.83 -4.39
CA SER A 120 -23.14 1.69 -4.15
C SER A 120 -22.60 2.85 -3.30
N LEU A 121 -22.93 4.09 -3.64
CA LEU A 121 -22.55 5.26 -2.86
C LEU A 121 -23.11 5.22 -1.43
N PHE A 122 -24.39 4.84 -1.29
CA PHE A 122 -25.02 4.72 0.02
C PHE A 122 -24.36 3.63 0.87
N SER A 123 -24.06 2.46 0.27
CA SER A 123 -23.40 1.34 0.96
C SER A 123 -21.99 1.73 1.43
N THR A 124 -21.24 2.46 0.59
CA THR A 124 -19.91 2.99 0.93
C THR A 124 -19.99 4.00 2.08
N ALA A 125 -20.94 4.94 2.02
CA ALA A 125 -21.15 5.89 3.10
C ALA A 125 -21.55 5.20 4.42
N LEU A 126 -22.40 4.17 4.33
CA LEU A 126 -22.78 3.38 5.49
C LEU A 126 -21.60 2.56 6.06
N SER A 127 -20.75 2.02 5.20
CA SER A 127 -19.52 1.31 5.59
C SER A 127 -18.54 2.25 6.28
N LEU A 128 -18.37 3.47 5.75
CA LEU A 128 -17.56 4.52 6.38
C LEU A 128 -18.09 4.85 7.79
N ARG A 129 -19.38 4.98 7.95
CA ARG A 129 -20.00 5.24 9.26
C ARG A 129 -19.85 4.06 10.22
N ARG A 130 -19.89 2.82 9.71
CA ARG A 130 -19.78 1.59 10.52
C ARG A 130 -18.38 1.32 11.04
N MET A 131 -17.33 1.87 10.42
CA MET A 131 -15.98 1.71 10.95
C MET A 131 -15.75 2.45 12.28
N GLY A 132 -16.72 3.27 12.71
CA GLY A 132 -16.67 4.00 13.95
C GLY A 132 -16.18 5.44 13.76
N HIS A 133 -16.53 6.29 14.74
CA HIS A 133 -16.25 7.72 14.67
C HIS A 133 -14.75 8.01 14.58
N ASP A 134 -13.95 7.37 15.42
CA ASP A 134 -12.51 7.66 15.53
C ASP A 134 -11.74 7.23 14.27
N ASP A 135 -12.01 6.02 13.76
CA ASP A 135 -11.35 5.53 12.54
C ASP A 135 -11.81 6.31 11.29
N MET A 136 -13.09 6.71 11.22
CA MET A 136 -13.59 7.56 10.15
C MET A 136 -12.91 8.93 10.15
N PHE A 137 -12.81 9.59 11.32
CA PHE A 137 -12.13 10.88 11.42
C PHE A 137 -10.64 10.76 11.14
N ALA A 138 -10.00 9.70 11.62
CA ALA A 138 -8.60 9.43 11.34
C ALA A 138 -8.35 9.24 9.84
N LEU A 139 -9.21 8.51 9.12
CA LEU A 139 -9.14 8.37 7.67
C LEU A 139 -9.27 9.72 6.96
N LEU A 140 -10.36 10.46 7.25
CA LEU A 140 -10.64 11.76 6.62
C LEU A 140 -9.54 12.80 6.88
N ARG A 141 -8.90 12.74 8.06
CA ARG A 141 -7.73 13.57 8.38
C ARG A 141 -6.51 13.13 7.59
N THR A 142 -6.26 11.82 7.49
CA THR A 142 -5.05 11.26 6.88
C THR A 142 -5.02 11.46 5.38
N LEU A 143 -6.13 11.25 4.67
CA LEU A 143 -6.15 11.30 3.20
C LEU A 143 -5.58 12.59 2.58
N PRO A 144 -5.86 13.81 3.07
CA PRO A 144 -5.28 15.04 2.53
C PRO A 144 -3.87 15.35 3.04
N MET A 145 -3.36 14.64 4.06
CA MET A 145 -2.03 14.90 4.62
C MET A 145 -0.92 14.60 3.62
N CYS A 146 0.22 15.26 3.79
CA CYS A 146 1.44 14.79 3.16
C CYS A 146 2.01 13.58 3.92
N LEU A 147 2.71 12.72 3.21
CA LEU A 147 3.23 11.46 3.77
C LEU A 147 4.25 11.71 4.89
N ARG A 148 5.05 12.79 4.76
CA ARG A 148 6.03 13.19 5.77
C ARG A 148 5.35 13.52 7.11
N ASP A 149 4.29 14.32 7.09
CA ASP A 149 3.58 14.71 8.31
C ASP A 149 2.84 13.52 8.92
N PHE A 150 2.22 12.70 8.05
CA PHE A 150 1.54 11.49 8.51
C PHE A 150 2.48 10.52 9.22
N LEU A 151 3.65 10.22 8.64
CA LEU A 151 4.61 9.31 9.28
C LEU A 151 5.28 9.95 10.49
N GLY A 152 5.51 11.27 10.50
CA GLY A 152 6.02 12.01 11.64
C GLY A 152 5.07 12.06 12.83
N ASP A 153 3.74 11.91 12.64
CA ASP A 153 2.77 11.72 13.73
C ASP A 153 2.98 10.37 14.46
N TRP A 154 3.56 9.38 13.77
CA TRP A 154 3.77 8.03 14.30
C TRP A 154 5.19 7.80 14.81
N PHE A 155 6.20 8.29 14.10
CA PHE A 155 7.60 7.91 14.28
C PHE A 155 8.52 9.12 14.40
N GLU A 156 9.67 8.91 15.03
CA GLU A 156 10.71 9.92 15.23
C GLU A 156 12.00 9.57 14.45
N THR A 157 12.15 8.31 14.02
CA THR A 157 13.34 7.82 13.30
C THR A 157 13.22 8.11 11.80
N PRO A 158 14.03 9.02 11.22
CA PRO A 158 13.90 9.40 9.81
C PRO A 158 14.09 8.23 8.84
N THR A 159 14.99 7.29 9.16
CA THR A 159 15.22 6.09 8.32
C THR A 159 14.00 5.18 8.29
N LEU A 160 13.29 5.03 9.42
CA LEU A 160 12.04 4.27 9.48
C LEU A 160 10.95 4.95 8.65
N GLU A 161 10.78 6.27 8.81
CA GLU A 161 9.83 7.05 8.02
C GLU A 161 10.11 6.91 6.51
N ALA A 162 11.38 7.06 6.10
CA ALA A 162 11.77 6.91 4.71
C ALA A 162 11.50 5.51 4.16
N GLY A 163 11.78 4.47 4.95
CA GLY A 163 11.49 3.08 4.58
C GLY A 163 10.01 2.81 4.39
N LEU A 164 9.16 3.33 5.28
CA LEU A 164 7.71 3.20 5.17
C LEU A 164 7.12 4.04 4.02
N ALA A 165 7.74 5.19 3.71
CA ALA A 165 7.30 6.06 2.62
C ALA A 165 7.65 5.50 1.23
N LEU A 166 8.78 4.82 1.09
CA LEU A 166 9.34 4.42 -0.19
C LEU A 166 8.35 3.62 -1.07
N PRO A 167 7.69 2.56 -0.58
CA PRO A 167 6.75 1.79 -1.40
C PRO A 167 5.56 2.61 -1.92
N ALA A 168 5.14 3.63 -1.14
CA ALA A 168 4.03 4.50 -1.52
C ALA A 168 4.40 5.51 -2.61
N LEU A 169 5.68 5.92 -2.67
CA LEU A 169 6.16 6.94 -3.59
C LEU A 169 6.68 6.35 -4.91
N LEU A 170 7.01 5.06 -4.95
CA LEU A 170 7.48 4.41 -6.16
C LEU A 170 6.43 4.51 -7.28
N GLY A 171 6.84 5.07 -8.41
CA GLY A 171 5.98 5.24 -9.59
C GLY A 171 5.00 6.42 -9.52
N SER A 172 4.95 7.18 -8.42
CA SER A 172 4.01 8.30 -8.26
C SER A 172 4.54 9.65 -8.80
N PHE A 173 5.84 9.78 -9.00
CA PHE A 173 6.53 11.02 -9.45
C PHE A 173 6.29 12.25 -8.55
N VAL A 174 5.91 12.01 -7.29
CA VAL A 174 5.73 13.05 -6.26
C VAL A 174 6.63 12.78 -5.07
N GLY A 175 6.94 13.83 -4.31
CA GLY A 175 7.74 13.72 -3.08
C GLY A 175 6.88 13.55 -1.84
N PRO A 176 7.47 13.16 -0.70
CA PRO A 176 6.75 12.92 0.55
C PRO A 176 6.09 14.16 1.15
N TRP A 177 6.45 15.35 0.70
CA TRP A 177 5.90 16.64 1.11
C TRP A 177 4.70 17.09 0.26
N ALA A 178 4.39 16.39 -0.84
CA ALA A 178 3.26 16.75 -1.67
C ALA A 178 1.94 16.43 -0.92
N PRO A 179 0.92 17.30 -1.03
CA PRO A 179 -0.37 17.06 -0.42
C PRO A 179 -0.98 15.72 -0.86
N SER A 180 -1.72 15.10 0.03
CA SER A 180 -2.43 13.82 -0.19
C SER A 180 -1.52 12.60 -0.48
N THR A 181 -0.21 12.71 -0.28
CA THR A 181 0.68 11.55 -0.51
C THR A 181 0.54 10.45 0.55
N SER A 182 0.00 10.74 1.73
CA SER A 182 -0.38 9.72 2.71
C SER A 182 -1.47 8.79 2.18
N SER A 183 -2.34 9.28 1.29
CA SER A 183 -3.33 8.44 0.62
C SER A 183 -2.67 7.36 -0.23
N LEU A 184 -1.53 7.62 -0.89
CA LEU A 184 -0.79 6.64 -1.67
C LEU A 184 -0.33 5.46 -0.82
N LEU A 185 0.09 5.73 0.43
CA LEU A 185 0.45 4.67 1.38
C LEU A 185 -0.76 3.80 1.74
N LEU A 186 -1.87 4.43 2.14
CA LEU A 186 -3.09 3.70 2.52
C LEU A 186 -3.67 2.92 1.34
N LEU A 187 -3.64 3.52 0.13
CA LEU A 187 -4.10 2.89 -1.09
C LEU A 187 -3.18 1.71 -1.48
N GLY A 188 -1.86 1.90 -1.38
CA GLY A 188 -0.89 0.85 -1.61
C GLY A 188 -1.11 -0.35 -0.69
N GLU A 189 -1.40 -0.11 0.60
CA GLU A 189 -1.75 -1.20 1.53
C GLU A 189 -3.11 -1.84 1.20
N ALA A 190 -4.10 -1.05 0.75
CA ALA A 190 -5.43 -1.56 0.39
C ALA A 190 -5.41 -2.46 -0.85
N VAL A 191 -4.54 -2.16 -1.82
CA VAL A 191 -4.42 -2.93 -3.07
C VAL A 191 -3.59 -4.20 -2.87
N LYS A 192 -2.71 -4.26 -1.87
CA LYS A 192 -1.98 -5.49 -1.55
C LYS A 192 -2.98 -6.57 -1.16
N GLU A 193 -3.20 -7.52 -2.04
CA GLU A 193 -3.98 -8.71 -1.72
C GLU A 193 -3.27 -9.50 -0.60
N LYS A 194 -4.06 -10.13 0.28
CA LYS A 194 -3.50 -11.15 1.16
C LYS A 194 -2.82 -12.17 0.27
N GLU A 195 -1.54 -12.45 0.56
CA GLU A 195 -0.86 -13.57 -0.08
C GLU A 195 -1.80 -14.77 -0.04
N ILE A 196 -1.96 -15.40 -1.19
CA ILE A 196 -2.64 -16.70 -1.27
C ILE A 196 -1.83 -17.58 -0.33
N ASP A 197 -2.46 -17.93 0.79
CA ASP A 197 -1.87 -18.86 1.76
C ASP A 197 -1.59 -20.15 1.00
N GLY A 198 -0.33 -20.34 0.65
CA GLY A 198 0.15 -21.49 -0.10
C GLY A 198 0.17 -22.75 0.76
N SER A 199 -0.91 -23.02 1.47
CA SER A 199 -1.16 -24.32 2.10
C SER A 199 -1.65 -25.29 1.01
N VAL A 200 -0.71 -25.94 0.35
CA VAL A 200 -0.89 -27.25 -0.32
C VAL A 200 -0.10 -28.26 0.47
#